data_200da84920fc65c445b237ab3d1b89d2
#
_entry.id   200da84920fc65c445b237ab3d1b89d2
#
_cell.length_a   1.000
_cell.length_b   1.000
_cell.length_c   1.000
_cell.angle_alpha   90.00
_cell.angle_beta   90.00
_cell.angle_gamma   90.00
#
_symmetry.space_group_name_H-M   'P 1'
#
loop_
_entity.id
_entity.type
_entity.pdbx_description
1 polymer ?
#
loop_
_entity_poly.entity_id
_entity_poly.type
_entity_poly.pdbx_seq_one_letter_code
_entity_poly.pdbx_strand_id
1 'polypeptide(L)' 'MYLIDNMSSATELTDTAYDILKVMGKDADFLYDTIEVYIKDAQKASKTELVEIWQTIRNDRKKHMHILKQALEKEIHG' A
#
# COMPACT_ATOMS: atom_id res chain seq x y z
N MET A 1 -16.19 23.03 -11.22
CA MET A 1 -16.50 22.97 -10.42
C MET A 1 -16.19 22.71 -10.07
N TYR A 2 -15.81 23.07 -10.69
CA TYR A 2 -15.86 23.10 -9.88
C TYR A 2 -15.43 22.79 -9.56
N LEU A 3 -15.02 23.02 -9.94
CA LEU A 3 -14.94 23.02 -9.15
C LEU A 3 -14.36 22.73 -8.85
N ILE A 4 -14.01 23.00 -9.19
CA ILE A 4 -13.87 23.03 -8.47
C ILE A 4 -13.28 22.70 -8.24
N ASP A 5 -12.92 22.98 -8.75
CA ASP A 5 -12.71 22.93 -8.03
C ASP A 5 -12.25 22.54 -7.54
N ASN A 6 -12.06 22.78 -7.85
CA ASN A 6 -11.94 22.64 -6.98
C ASN A 6 -11.91 22.11 -6.29
N MET A 7 -11.93 22.02 -6.37
CA MET A 7 -12.22 21.78 -5.51
C MET A 7 -12.13 21.35 -4.87
N SER A 8 -11.84 21.47 -5.14
CA SER A 8 -11.95 21.32 -4.35
C SER A 8 -11.69 21.17 -3.60
N SER A 9 -11.83 21.57 -4.13
CA SER A 9 -11.46 21.82 -3.39
C SER A 9 -10.78 21.71 -2.10
N ALA A 10 -10.82 22.43 -1.32
CA ALA A 10 -10.10 22.31 -0.09
C ALA A 10 -10.01 20.88 0.40
N THR A 11 -10.99 20.11 0.10
CA THR A 11 -11.04 18.68 0.44
C THR A 11 -10.59 17.78 -0.69
N GLU A 12 -10.22 18.39 -1.78
CA GLU A 12 -9.82 17.61 -2.95
C GLU A 12 -8.39 17.14 -2.79
N LEU A 13 -8.17 15.93 -3.22
CA LEU A 13 -6.82 15.39 -3.26
C LEU A 13 -6.16 15.84 -4.56
N THR A 14 -4.87 16.14 -4.48
CA THR A 14 -4.08 16.30 -5.68
C THR A 14 -3.95 14.95 -6.38
N ASP A 15 -3.63 14.97 -7.66
CA ASP A 15 -3.42 13.71 -8.39
C ASP A 15 -2.32 12.88 -7.75
N THR A 16 -1.25 13.52 -7.31
CA THR A 16 -0.13 12.80 -6.71
C THR A 16 -0.51 12.20 -5.36
N ALA A 17 -1.31 12.90 -4.55
CA ALA A 17 -1.81 12.34 -3.30
C ALA A 17 -2.73 11.15 -3.56
N TYR A 18 -3.60 11.27 -4.56
CA TYR A 18 -4.49 10.16 -4.93
C TYR A 18 -3.70 8.93 -5.37
N ASP A 19 -2.67 9.14 -6.20
CA ASP A 19 -1.82 8.03 -6.66
C ASP A 19 -1.18 7.30 -5.49
N ILE A 20 -0.66 8.04 -4.53
CA ILE A 20 -0.05 7.46 -3.33
C ILE A 20 -1.06 6.64 -2.55
N LEU A 21 -2.24 7.19 -2.30
CA LEU A 21 -3.29 6.50 -1.55
C LEU A 21 -3.74 5.24 -2.28
N LYS A 22 -3.79 5.28 -3.60
CA LYS A 22 -4.19 4.13 -4.39
C LYS A 22 -3.22 2.97 -4.20
N VAL A 23 -1.92 3.23 -4.29
CA VAL A 23 -0.92 2.20 -4.10
C VAL A 23 -0.90 1.71 -2.65
N MET A 24 -1.02 2.63 -1.68
CA MET A 24 -1.09 2.24 -0.27
C MET A 24 -2.27 1.31 -0.02
N GLY A 25 -3.42 1.58 -0.64
CA GLY A 25 -4.59 0.72 -0.49
C GLY A 25 -4.33 -0.69 -0.99
N LYS A 26 -3.69 -0.83 -2.14
CA LYS A 26 -3.36 -2.14 -2.71
C LYS A 26 -2.34 -2.88 -1.85
N ASP A 27 -1.32 -2.18 -1.37
CA ASP A 27 -0.33 -2.79 -0.49
C ASP A 27 -0.97 -3.21 0.84
N ALA A 28 -1.87 -2.39 1.38
CA ALA A 28 -2.58 -2.72 2.61
C ALA A 28 -3.43 -3.98 2.43
N ASP A 29 -4.17 -4.08 1.33
CA ASP A 29 -4.97 -5.27 1.06
C ASP A 29 -4.09 -6.52 1.03
N PHE A 30 -2.95 -6.43 0.35
CA PHE A 30 -2.02 -7.54 0.29
C PHE A 30 -1.50 -7.93 1.67
N LEU A 31 -1.10 -6.93 2.46
CA LEU A 31 -0.49 -7.16 3.77
C LEU A 31 -1.48 -7.67 4.81
N TYR A 32 -2.73 -7.21 4.76
CA TYR A 32 -3.73 -7.58 5.77
C TYR A 32 -4.55 -8.79 5.38
N ASP A 33 -4.82 -8.97 4.09
CA ASP A 33 -5.79 -9.99 3.66
C ASP A 33 -5.17 -11.16 2.92
N THR A 34 -4.04 -10.97 2.26
CA THR A 34 -3.56 -11.93 1.28
C THR A 34 -2.34 -12.72 1.74
N ILE A 35 -1.31 -12.00 2.22
CA ILE A 35 0.01 -12.61 2.43
C ILE A 35 0.00 -13.72 3.47
N GLU A 36 -0.78 -13.59 4.54
CA GLU A 36 -0.82 -14.62 5.58
C GLU A 36 -1.42 -15.91 5.07
N VAL A 37 -2.42 -15.81 4.20
CA VAL A 37 -3.02 -16.99 3.57
C VAL A 37 -1.99 -17.69 2.70
N TYR A 38 -1.24 -16.93 1.92
CA TYR A 38 -0.22 -17.50 1.03
C TYR A 38 0.89 -18.19 1.83
N ILE A 39 1.32 -17.57 2.93
CA ILE A 39 2.33 -18.18 3.79
C ILE A 39 1.81 -19.49 4.38
N LYS A 40 0.58 -19.50 4.87
CA LYS A 40 -0.02 -20.71 5.42
C LYS A 40 -0.16 -21.82 4.38
N ASP A 41 -0.54 -21.46 3.17
CA ASP A 41 -0.63 -22.43 2.08
C ASP A 41 0.72 -23.08 1.80
N ALA A 42 1.78 -22.26 1.74
CA ALA A 42 3.12 -22.75 1.51
C ALA A 42 3.60 -23.64 2.65
N GLN A 43 3.28 -23.25 3.89
CA GLN A 43 3.62 -24.07 5.07
C GLN A 43 2.94 -25.42 5.02
N LYS A 44 1.65 -25.45 4.70
CA LYS A 44 0.90 -26.71 4.58
C LYS A 44 1.46 -27.62 3.51
N ALA A 45 1.98 -27.02 2.44
CA ALA A 45 2.56 -27.78 1.34
C ALA A 45 4.02 -28.12 1.59
N SER A 46 4.56 -27.76 2.74
CA SER A 46 5.98 -27.97 3.11
C SER A 46 6.96 -27.33 2.12
N LYS A 47 6.56 -26.18 1.58
CA LYS A 47 7.40 -25.45 0.62
C LYS A 47 8.16 -24.34 1.33
N THR A 48 9.23 -24.73 2.02
CA THR A 48 10.00 -23.83 2.87
C THR A 48 10.56 -22.64 2.12
N GLU A 49 11.10 -22.86 0.92
CA GLU A 49 11.63 -21.75 0.12
C GLU A 49 10.55 -20.76 -0.26
N LEU A 50 9.36 -21.26 -0.56
CA LEU A 50 8.24 -20.37 -0.92
C LEU A 50 7.79 -19.54 0.27
N VAL A 51 7.79 -20.13 1.47
CA VAL A 51 7.50 -19.39 2.70
C VAL A 51 8.47 -18.21 2.81
N GLU A 52 9.76 -18.45 2.60
CA GLU A 52 10.76 -17.38 2.68
C GLU A 52 10.55 -16.30 1.63
N ILE A 53 10.17 -16.70 0.42
CA ILE A 53 9.88 -15.76 -0.64
C ILE A 53 8.70 -14.86 -0.24
N TRP A 54 7.62 -15.45 0.26
CA TRP A 54 6.45 -14.68 0.70
C TRP A 54 6.82 -13.71 1.82
N GLN A 55 7.65 -14.16 2.77
CA GLN A 55 8.10 -13.30 3.87
C GLN A 55 8.92 -12.13 3.36
N THR A 56 9.78 -12.37 2.37
CA THR A 56 10.56 -11.29 1.75
C THR A 56 9.66 -10.27 1.08
N ILE A 57 8.69 -10.75 0.31
CA ILE A 57 7.74 -9.86 -0.36
C ILE A 57 6.93 -9.07 0.65
N ARG A 58 6.48 -9.71 1.74
CA ARG A 58 5.78 -9.01 2.81
C ARG A 58 6.61 -7.87 3.37
N ASN A 59 7.87 -8.15 3.66
CA ASN A 59 8.76 -7.14 4.24
C ASN A 59 9.01 -5.99 3.26
N ASP A 60 9.15 -6.29 1.98
CA ASP A 60 9.32 -5.28 0.96
C ASP A 60 8.08 -4.37 0.84
N ARG A 61 6.88 -4.97 0.91
CA ARG A 61 5.64 -4.19 0.86
C ARG A 61 5.50 -3.28 2.09
N LYS A 62 5.95 -3.76 3.26
CA LYS A 62 5.96 -2.92 4.47
C LYS A 62 6.87 -1.70 4.28
N LYS A 63 8.03 -1.89 3.64
CA LYS A 63 8.92 -0.77 3.34
C LYS A 63 8.27 0.21 2.39
N HIS A 64 7.57 -0.29 1.38
CA HIS A 64 6.83 0.56 0.45
C HIS A 64 5.79 1.40 1.19
N MET A 65 5.05 0.79 2.12
CA MET A 65 4.05 1.50 2.91
C MET A 65 4.69 2.63 3.70
N HIS A 66 5.84 2.37 4.30
CA HIS A 66 6.54 3.39 5.08
C HIS A 66 6.96 4.58 4.20
N ILE A 67 7.54 4.29 3.03
CA ILE A 67 7.97 5.32 2.09
C ILE A 67 6.78 6.13 1.58
N LEU A 68 5.70 5.44 1.24
CA LEU A 68 4.50 6.08 0.72
C LEU A 68 3.82 6.95 1.77
N LYS A 69 3.83 6.48 3.03
CA LYS A 69 3.27 7.28 4.13
C LYS A 69 4.03 8.59 4.27
N GLN A 70 5.36 8.56 4.19
CA GLN A 70 6.16 9.77 4.27
C GLN A 70 5.88 10.70 3.09
N ALA A 71 5.75 10.12 1.89
CA ALA A 71 5.45 10.91 0.70
C ALA A 71 4.07 11.57 0.82
N LEU A 72 3.09 10.82 1.35
CA LEU A 72 1.74 11.34 1.55
C LEU A 72 1.73 12.51 2.53
N GLU A 73 2.49 12.39 3.61
CA GLU A 73 2.59 13.47 4.58
C GLU A 73 3.12 14.75 3.94
N LYS A 74 4.12 14.63 3.07
CA LYS A 74 4.65 15.78 2.35
C LYS A 74 3.61 16.39 1.40
N GLU A 75 2.85 15.54 0.70
CA GLU A 75 1.82 16.02 -0.21
C GLU A 75 0.71 16.77 0.51
N ILE A 76 0.34 16.32 1.70
CA ILE A 76 -0.73 16.92 2.47
C ILE A 76 -0.27 18.22 3.15
N HIS A 77 0.96 18.23 3.68
CA HIS A 77 1.45 19.36 4.46
C HIS A 77 2.29 20.33 3.65
N GLY A 78 2.54 19.98 2.43
CA GLY A 78 3.15 20.86 1.52
C GLY A 78 4.51 21.09 1.43
#